data_94dc1924fc9a324bc65938f6c2c501c3
#
_entry.id   94dc1924fc9a324bc65938f6c2c501c3
#
_cell.length_a   1.000
_cell.length_b   1.000
_cell.length_c   1.000
_cell.angle_alpha   90.00
_cell.angle_beta   90.00
_cell.angle_gamma   90.00
#
_symmetry.space_group_name_H-M   'P 1'
#
loop_
_entity.id
_entity.type
_entity.pdbx_description
1 polymer ?
#
loop_
_entity_poly.entity_id
_entity_poly.type
_entity_poly.pdbx_seq_one_letter_code
_entity_poly.pdbx_strand_id
1 'polypeptide(L)'
;MDSDLADAVEGLKAIFQRRKIEISFGKAPAPLIDDLKKKLRLPPRYRAFLAGANPVRVETVTPVERVRLLAADELERSQDAIKVPAEAGGTVPADWKPAWVVIAESSLLGDPYFLDTSKPDPEGDCPVYTAMSGQDRWVPTLAASSFAQFLRILSTAMEIAAGFGDAIMDDEDEDSFREALGPKVKVIDAAALRAGHWT
;
A
#
# COMPACT_ATOMS: atom_id res chain seq x y z
N MET A 1 -18.25 -1.56 -4.25
CA MET A 1 -16.95 -1.76 -4.92
C MET A 1 -17.27 -1.96 -6.39
N ASP A 2 -16.70 -1.16 -7.27
CA ASP A 2 -16.84 -1.32 -8.73
C ASP A 2 -16.07 -2.55 -9.22
N SER A 3 -16.24 -2.93 -10.50
CA SER A 3 -15.65 -4.14 -11.07
C SER A 3 -14.13 -4.10 -11.10
N ASP A 4 -13.54 -2.94 -11.42
CA ASP A 4 -12.09 -2.77 -11.54
C ASP A 4 -11.37 -3.01 -10.20
N LEU A 5 -11.87 -2.41 -9.13
CA LEU A 5 -11.34 -2.63 -7.79
C LEU A 5 -11.64 -4.05 -7.27
N ALA A 6 -12.81 -4.61 -7.61
CA ALA A 6 -13.15 -5.98 -7.25
C ALA A 6 -12.17 -6.98 -7.89
N ASP A 7 -11.88 -6.81 -9.18
CA ASP A 7 -10.93 -7.65 -9.92
C ASP A 7 -9.50 -7.56 -9.34
N ALA A 8 -9.08 -6.35 -8.93
CA ALA A 8 -7.79 -6.16 -8.27
C ALA A 8 -7.71 -6.90 -6.92
N VAL A 9 -8.77 -6.84 -6.12
CA VAL A 9 -8.88 -7.57 -4.84
C VAL A 9 -8.88 -9.08 -5.05
N GLU A 10 -9.68 -9.58 -5.99
CA GLU A 10 -9.73 -11.01 -6.29
C GLU A 10 -8.40 -11.53 -6.88
N GLY A 11 -7.73 -10.73 -7.70
CA GLY A 11 -6.37 -11.02 -8.17
C GLY A 11 -5.38 -11.20 -7.02
N LEU A 12 -5.41 -10.29 -6.04
CA LEU A 12 -4.56 -10.39 -4.84
C LEU A 12 -4.90 -11.65 -4.03
N LYS A 13 -6.17 -11.93 -3.76
CA LYS A 13 -6.60 -13.14 -3.05
C LYS A 13 -6.14 -14.42 -3.76
N ALA A 14 -6.28 -14.47 -5.09
CA ALA A 14 -5.89 -15.63 -5.88
C ALA A 14 -4.38 -15.94 -5.78
N ILE A 15 -3.52 -14.93 -5.72
CA ILE A 15 -2.08 -15.12 -5.52
C ILE A 15 -1.80 -15.74 -4.15
N PHE A 16 -2.37 -15.21 -3.08
CA PHE A 16 -2.20 -15.76 -1.74
C PHE A 16 -2.68 -17.22 -1.66
N GLN A 17 -3.83 -17.51 -2.28
CA GLN A 17 -4.37 -18.88 -2.34
C GLN A 17 -3.42 -19.83 -3.09
N ARG A 18 -2.89 -19.42 -4.25
CA ARG A 18 -1.91 -20.22 -5.01
C ARG A 18 -0.64 -20.50 -4.21
N ARG A 19 -0.15 -19.49 -3.48
CA ARG A 19 1.03 -19.61 -2.61
C ARG A 19 0.74 -20.31 -1.28
N LYS A 20 -0.51 -20.66 -0.99
CA LYS A 20 -0.95 -21.27 0.28
C LYS A 20 -0.59 -20.42 1.51
N ILE A 21 -0.60 -19.11 1.33
CA ILE A 21 -0.40 -18.15 2.42
C ILE A 21 -1.77 -17.77 2.96
N GLU A 22 -1.95 -17.95 4.27
CA GLU A 22 -3.19 -17.59 4.93
C GLU A 22 -3.35 -16.07 5.03
N ILE A 23 -4.44 -15.55 4.50
CA ILE A 23 -4.85 -14.17 4.62
C ILE A 23 -6.28 -14.07 5.12
N SER A 24 -6.64 -12.94 5.70
CA SER A 24 -8.01 -12.69 6.12
C SER A 24 -8.48 -11.33 5.61
N PHE A 25 -9.59 -11.37 4.87
CA PHE A 25 -10.38 -10.19 4.51
C PHE A 25 -11.73 -10.25 5.23
N GLY A 26 -12.08 -9.19 5.92
CA GLY A 26 -13.36 -9.03 6.57
C GLY A 26 -14.23 -7.97 5.90
N LYS A 27 -15.17 -7.44 6.65
CA LYS A 27 -15.95 -6.24 6.30
C LYS A 27 -15.83 -5.26 7.46
N ALA A 28 -15.38 -4.05 7.18
CA ALA A 28 -15.40 -3.01 8.20
C ALA A 28 -16.85 -2.60 8.52
N PRO A 29 -17.19 -2.38 9.79
CA PRO A 29 -18.50 -1.90 10.19
C PRO A 29 -18.81 -0.53 9.58
N ALA A 30 -20.04 -0.32 9.08
CA ALA A 30 -20.44 0.94 8.48
C ALA A 30 -20.22 2.16 9.41
N PRO A 31 -20.53 2.12 10.71
CA PRO A 31 -20.24 3.24 11.61
C PRO A 31 -18.76 3.61 11.68
N LEU A 32 -17.83 2.63 11.63
CA LEU A 32 -16.40 2.87 11.61
C LEU A 32 -15.99 3.57 10.29
N ILE A 33 -16.50 3.10 9.14
CA ILE A 33 -16.21 3.73 7.84
C ILE A 33 -16.72 5.18 7.81
N ASP A 34 -17.90 5.45 8.36
CA ASP A 34 -18.47 6.80 8.43
C ASP A 34 -17.66 7.73 9.32
N ASP A 35 -17.11 7.23 10.42
CA ASP A 35 -16.20 7.97 11.30
C ASP A 35 -14.88 8.28 10.58
N LEU A 36 -14.24 7.27 10.01
CA LEU A 36 -13.00 7.42 9.23
C LEU A 36 -13.17 8.36 8.04
N LYS A 37 -14.31 8.31 7.34
CA LYS A 37 -14.64 9.27 6.28
C LYS A 37 -14.57 10.71 6.75
N LYS A 38 -15.07 10.99 7.95
CA LYS A 38 -15.07 12.35 8.52
C LYS A 38 -13.66 12.77 8.98
N LYS A 39 -12.95 11.88 9.64
CA LYS A 39 -11.63 12.15 10.23
C LYS A 39 -10.52 12.19 9.19
N LEU A 40 -10.50 11.24 8.26
CA LEU A 40 -9.40 11.01 7.31
C LEU A 40 -9.75 11.39 5.86
N ARG A 41 -10.98 11.84 5.60
CA ARG A 41 -11.46 12.18 4.24
C ARG A 41 -11.29 11.04 3.23
N LEU A 42 -11.51 9.79 3.68
CA LEU A 42 -11.32 8.60 2.85
C LEU A 42 -12.09 8.70 1.52
N PRO A 43 -11.44 8.42 0.38
CA PRO A 43 -12.08 8.48 -0.93
C PRO A 43 -13.15 7.38 -1.07
N PRO A 44 -14.16 7.59 -1.94
CA PRO A 44 -15.28 6.66 -2.10
C PRO A 44 -14.85 5.23 -2.40
N ARG A 45 -13.89 5.06 -3.28
CA ARG A 45 -13.38 3.75 -3.72
C ARG A 45 -12.70 3.00 -2.59
N TYR A 46 -11.85 3.66 -1.81
CA TYR A 46 -11.19 3.04 -0.67
C TYR A 46 -12.18 2.67 0.45
N ARG A 47 -13.23 3.49 0.67
CA ARG A 47 -14.32 3.13 1.60
C ARG A 47 -15.08 1.89 1.14
N ALA A 48 -15.36 1.78 -0.17
CA ALA A 48 -15.99 0.59 -0.74
C ALA A 48 -15.10 -0.67 -0.60
N PHE A 49 -13.77 -0.51 -0.69
CA PHE A 49 -12.82 -1.57 -0.38
C PHE A 49 -12.96 -2.03 1.07
N LEU A 50 -12.88 -1.14 2.04
CA LEU A 50 -12.99 -1.49 3.46
C LEU A 50 -14.35 -2.14 3.81
N ALA A 51 -15.43 -1.67 3.16
CA ALA A 51 -16.77 -2.25 3.35
C ALA A 51 -16.90 -3.68 2.81
N GLY A 52 -16.16 -4.02 1.74
CA GLY A 52 -16.27 -5.30 1.05
C GLY A 52 -15.11 -6.26 1.28
N ALA A 53 -13.92 -5.73 1.54
CA ALA A 53 -12.68 -6.48 1.64
C ALA A 53 -11.69 -5.81 2.62
N ASN A 54 -12.12 -5.52 3.84
CA ASN A 54 -11.25 -4.99 4.89
C ASN A 54 -10.09 -5.96 5.17
N PRO A 55 -8.82 -5.57 4.99
CA PRO A 55 -7.69 -6.46 5.23
C PRO A 55 -7.49 -6.63 6.74
N VAL A 56 -7.54 -7.85 7.24
CA VAL A 56 -7.32 -8.17 8.65
C VAL A 56 -5.92 -8.75 8.85
N ARG A 57 -5.48 -9.57 7.92
CA ARG A 57 -4.12 -10.14 7.88
C ARG A 57 -3.73 -10.28 6.41
N VAL A 58 -3.23 -9.21 5.84
CA VAL A 58 -2.80 -9.19 4.44
C VAL A 58 -1.43 -8.53 4.37
N GLU A 59 -0.40 -9.36 4.19
CA GLU A 59 0.98 -8.92 4.02
C GLU A 59 1.56 -9.58 2.79
N THR A 60 2.03 -8.80 1.84
CA THR A 60 2.79 -9.29 0.70
C THR A 60 4.26 -9.45 1.08
N VAL A 61 4.89 -10.52 0.57
CA VAL A 61 6.31 -10.83 0.85
C VAL A 61 7.04 -10.99 -0.48
N THR A 62 8.07 -10.19 -0.67
CA THR A 62 8.94 -10.19 -1.84
C THR A 62 10.40 -10.19 -1.40
N PRO A 63 11.38 -10.45 -2.28
CA PRO A 63 12.80 -10.30 -1.95
C PRO A 63 13.20 -8.90 -1.46
N VAL A 64 12.44 -7.87 -1.86
CA VAL A 64 12.74 -6.46 -1.57
C VAL A 64 12.11 -5.99 -0.26
N GLU A 65 10.83 -6.35 -0.05
CA GLU A 65 10.09 -5.84 1.10
C GLU A 65 8.86 -6.67 1.47
N ARG A 66 8.31 -6.36 2.64
CA ARG A 66 7.01 -6.84 3.10
C ARG A 66 6.05 -5.68 3.23
N VAL A 67 4.94 -5.72 2.50
CA VAL A 67 3.92 -4.66 2.54
C VAL A 67 2.67 -5.20 3.23
N ARG A 68 2.37 -4.66 4.40
CA ARG A 68 1.18 -4.97 5.19
C ARG A 68 0.07 -3.95 4.90
N LEU A 69 -1.07 -4.42 4.42
CA LEU A 69 -2.27 -3.59 4.29
C LEU A 69 -2.91 -3.37 5.67
N LEU A 70 -3.34 -2.14 5.95
CA LEU A 70 -3.93 -1.77 7.24
C LEU A 70 -5.44 -2.04 7.24
N ALA A 71 -5.92 -2.68 8.31
CA ALA A 71 -7.34 -2.81 8.57
C ALA A 71 -7.97 -1.46 8.95
N ALA A 72 -9.28 -1.33 8.77
CA ALA A 72 -10.00 -0.08 9.03
C ALA A 72 -9.80 0.45 10.46
N ASP A 73 -9.75 -0.41 11.45
CA ASP A 73 -9.53 -0.07 12.86
C ASP A 73 -8.08 0.32 13.20
N GLU A 74 -7.14 0.06 12.29
CA GLU A 74 -5.74 0.46 12.43
C GLU A 74 -5.45 1.84 11.84
N LEU A 75 -6.26 2.31 10.87
CA LEU A 75 -5.96 3.50 10.07
C LEU A 75 -5.74 4.76 10.93
N GLU A 76 -6.59 5.01 11.92
CA GLU A 76 -6.48 6.21 12.76
C GLU A 76 -5.16 6.19 13.56
N ARG A 77 -4.86 5.06 14.19
CA ARG A 77 -3.62 4.89 14.97
C ARG A 77 -2.37 5.03 14.09
N SER A 78 -2.39 4.51 12.86
CA SER A 78 -1.26 4.63 11.94
C SER A 78 -1.03 6.07 11.46
N GLN A 79 -2.10 6.88 11.30
CA GLN A 79 -1.95 8.32 11.05
C GLN A 79 -1.28 9.03 12.24
N ASP A 80 -1.64 8.66 13.46
CA ASP A 80 -1.09 9.29 14.67
C ASP A 80 0.36 8.88 14.89
N ALA A 81 0.73 7.65 14.60
CA ALA A 81 2.12 7.17 14.70
C ALA A 81 3.09 8.00 13.84
N ILE A 82 2.65 8.44 12.65
CA ILE A 82 3.46 9.28 11.76
C ILE A 82 3.57 10.73 12.29
N LYS A 83 2.58 11.19 13.05
CA LYS A 83 2.55 12.54 13.62
C LYS A 83 3.27 12.65 14.97
N VAL A 84 3.56 11.52 15.63
CA VAL A 84 4.26 11.53 16.93
C VAL A 84 5.75 11.76 16.72
N PRO A 85 6.39 12.72 17.42
CA PRO A 85 7.83 12.88 17.40
C PRO A 85 8.50 11.58 17.84
N ALA A 86 9.56 11.17 17.14
CA ALA A 86 10.42 10.10 17.64
C ALA A 86 10.84 10.46 19.07
N GLU A 87 10.65 9.54 20.02
CA GLU A 87 11.04 9.76 21.40
C GLU A 87 12.48 10.24 21.48
N ALA A 88 12.73 11.23 22.33
CA ALA A 88 14.04 11.81 22.62
C ALA A 88 14.68 12.60 21.46
N GLY A 89 14.05 13.66 20.98
CA GLY A 89 14.69 14.73 20.21
C GLY A 89 14.61 14.61 18.69
N GLY A 90 13.87 13.67 18.17
CA GLY A 90 13.52 13.64 16.76
C GLY A 90 12.38 14.64 16.46
N THR A 91 12.61 15.58 15.57
CA THR A 91 11.54 16.42 15.02
C THR A 91 10.68 15.58 14.11
N VAL A 92 9.34 15.56 14.33
CA VAL A 92 8.41 15.12 13.30
C VAL A 92 8.64 16.01 12.10
N PRO A 93 8.89 15.45 10.91
CA PRO A 93 8.89 16.27 9.72
C PRO A 93 7.55 17.00 9.61
N ALA A 94 7.61 18.35 9.67
CA ALA A 94 6.41 19.19 9.69
C ALA A 94 5.65 19.21 8.35
N ASP A 95 6.07 18.39 7.38
CA ASP A 95 5.59 18.38 6.01
C ASP A 95 4.62 17.24 5.67
N TRP A 96 4.22 16.40 6.67
CA TRP A 96 3.13 15.44 6.45
C TRP A 96 1.81 16.16 6.19
N LYS A 97 1.24 15.92 5.02
CA LYS A 97 0.03 16.65 4.61
C LYS A 97 -1.24 16.00 5.19
N PRO A 98 -2.22 16.80 5.62
CA PRO A 98 -3.50 16.27 6.13
C PRO A 98 -4.28 15.42 5.10
N ALA A 99 -3.97 15.56 3.80
CA ALA A 99 -4.56 14.79 2.73
C ALA A 99 -3.86 13.43 2.48
N TRP A 100 -2.76 13.15 3.17
CA TRP A 100 -2.05 11.88 3.07
C TRP A 100 -2.56 10.91 4.11
N VAL A 101 -3.17 9.83 3.64
CA VAL A 101 -3.78 8.80 4.49
C VAL A 101 -3.03 7.49 4.33
N VAL A 102 -2.34 7.07 5.39
CA VAL A 102 -1.62 5.79 5.42
C VAL A 102 -2.61 4.64 5.32
N ILE A 103 -2.35 3.73 4.39
CA ILE A 103 -3.19 2.56 4.08
C ILE A 103 -2.45 1.24 4.15
N ALA A 104 -1.13 1.30 4.12
CA ALA A 104 -0.24 0.14 4.26
C ALA A 104 1.12 0.61 4.80
N GLU A 105 1.94 -0.32 5.22
CA GLU A 105 3.28 -0.05 5.71
C GLU A 105 4.25 -1.16 5.31
N SER A 106 5.52 -0.81 5.09
CA SER A 106 6.60 -1.77 5.04
C SER A 106 6.86 -2.32 6.45
N SER A 107 6.64 -3.62 6.66
CA SER A 107 6.89 -4.25 7.97
C SER A 107 8.38 -4.37 8.31
N LEU A 108 9.27 -4.18 7.32
CA LEU A 108 10.71 -4.24 7.52
C LEU A 108 11.30 -2.86 7.84
N LEU A 109 10.88 -1.85 7.09
CA LEU A 109 11.49 -0.51 7.11
C LEU A 109 10.63 0.50 7.86
N GLY A 110 9.34 0.21 8.10
CA GLY A 110 8.39 1.14 8.68
C GLY A 110 7.96 2.26 7.71
N ASP A 111 8.27 2.12 6.42
CA ASP A 111 7.90 3.10 5.41
C ASP A 111 6.39 3.06 5.14
N PRO A 112 5.70 4.21 5.19
CA PRO A 112 4.27 4.25 4.93
C PRO A 112 3.95 4.20 3.45
N TYR A 113 2.86 3.51 3.10
CA TYR A 113 2.14 3.68 1.85
C TYR A 113 0.87 4.47 2.12
N PHE A 114 0.65 5.56 1.39
CA PHE A 114 -0.46 6.47 1.67
C PHE A 114 -1.17 6.96 0.42
N LEU A 115 -2.48 7.16 0.53
CA LEU A 115 -3.28 7.82 -0.48
C LEU A 115 -3.08 9.34 -0.40
N ASP A 116 -2.93 10.00 -1.54
CA ASP A 116 -3.08 11.46 -1.61
C ASP A 116 -4.54 11.81 -1.94
N THR A 117 -5.34 11.99 -0.91
CA THR A 117 -6.79 12.25 -1.04
C THR A 117 -7.12 13.63 -1.62
N SER A 118 -6.12 14.48 -1.88
CA SER A 118 -6.29 15.74 -2.60
C SER A 118 -6.30 15.58 -4.12
N LYS A 119 -6.02 14.38 -4.63
CA LYS A 119 -5.89 14.08 -6.05
C LYS A 119 -6.80 12.90 -6.48
N PRO A 120 -8.12 12.97 -6.21
CA PRO A 120 -9.01 11.92 -6.67
C PRO A 120 -9.10 11.93 -8.21
N ASP A 121 -9.17 10.73 -8.80
CA ASP A 121 -9.53 10.57 -10.19
C ASP A 121 -11.06 10.69 -10.40
N PRO A 122 -11.57 10.66 -11.66
CA PRO A 122 -12.99 10.73 -11.92
C PRO A 122 -13.83 9.60 -11.31
N GLU A 123 -13.21 8.43 -11.07
CA GLU A 123 -13.83 7.26 -10.45
C GLU A 123 -13.81 7.34 -8.90
N GLY A 124 -13.15 8.34 -8.33
CA GLY A 124 -13.02 8.55 -6.89
C GLY A 124 -11.98 7.64 -6.24
N ASP A 125 -10.98 7.21 -7.01
CA ASP A 125 -9.75 6.59 -6.53
C ASP A 125 -8.68 7.68 -6.33
N CYS A 126 -7.59 7.33 -5.64
CA CYS A 126 -6.49 8.25 -5.39
C CYS A 126 -5.14 7.57 -5.63
N PRO A 127 -4.11 8.34 -6.03
CA PRO A 127 -2.77 7.80 -6.17
C PRO A 127 -2.21 7.37 -4.82
N VAL A 128 -1.44 6.28 -4.85
CA VAL A 128 -0.69 5.75 -3.71
C VAL A 128 0.76 6.19 -3.84
N TYR A 129 1.28 6.75 -2.76
CA TYR A 129 2.68 7.11 -2.61
C TYR A 129 3.30 6.31 -1.48
N THR A 130 4.62 6.22 -1.49
CA THR A 130 5.44 5.82 -0.34
C THR A 130 6.48 6.90 -0.05
N ALA A 131 7.06 6.86 1.13
CA ALA A 131 8.17 7.73 1.51
C ALA A 131 9.03 7.06 2.57
N MET A 132 10.34 7.30 2.54
CA MET A 132 11.27 6.71 3.51
C MET A 132 11.06 7.30 4.90
N SER A 133 10.93 6.41 5.89
CA SER A 133 10.91 6.76 7.31
C SER A 133 12.30 7.20 7.79
N GLY A 134 12.34 8.00 8.86
CA GLY A 134 13.61 8.43 9.48
C GLY A 134 14.37 9.52 8.74
N GLN A 135 13.81 10.10 7.68
CA GLN A 135 14.39 11.25 6.99
C GLN A 135 13.92 12.57 7.62
N ASP A 136 14.67 13.66 7.40
CA ASP A 136 14.32 15.00 7.90
C ASP A 136 13.01 15.54 7.32
N ARG A 137 12.59 15.00 6.17
CA ARG A 137 11.32 15.32 5.50
C ARG A 137 10.77 14.14 4.75
N TRP A 138 9.46 14.14 4.56
CA TRP A 138 8.79 13.17 3.72
C TRP A 138 8.91 13.51 2.24
N VAL A 139 9.60 12.66 1.47
CA VAL A 139 9.74 12.81 0.01
C VAL A 139 8.90 11.74 -0.67
N PRO A 140 7.66 12.08 -1.12
CA PRO A 140 6.76 11.08 -1.71
C PRO A 140 7.27 10.58 -3.05
N THR A 141 7.32 9.26 -3.19
CA THR A 141 7.55 8.55 -4.46
C THR A 141 6.25 7.84 -4.86
N LEU A 142 5.82 7.98 -6.11
CA LEU A 142 4.59 7.35 -6.60
C LEU A 142 4.75 5.83 -6.63
N ALA A 143 3.95 5.13 -5.85
CA ALA A 143 3.89 3.67 -5.85
C ALA A 143 2.82 3.14 -6.83
N ALA A 144 1.70 3.88 -7.02
CA ALA A 144 0.70 3.58 -8.03
C ALA A 144 -0.18 4.81 -8.33
N SER A 145 -0.67 4.93 -9.56
CA SER A 145 -1.57 6.02 -9.96
C SER A 145 -2.99 5.89 -9.38
N SER A 146 -3.37 4.70 -8.88
CA SER A 146 -4.61 4.45 -8.15
C SER A 146 -4.44 3.32 -7.14
N PHE A 147 -5.36 3.22 -6.17
CA PHE A 147 -5.35 2.12 -5.21
C PHE A 147 -5.59 0.76 -5.88
N ALA A 148 -6.44 0.69 -6.91
CA ALA A 148 -6.65 -0.54 -7.66
C ALA A 148 -5.37 -1.01 -8.38
N GLN A 149 -4.61 -0.08 -8.99
CA GLN A 149 -3.31 -0.40 -9.59
C GLN A 149 -2.28 -0.83 -8.53
N PHE A 150 -2.29 -0.21 -7.36
CA PHE A 150 -1.43 -0.63 -6.24
C PHE A 150 -1.66 -2.10 -5.88
N LEU A 151 -2.92 -2.52 -5.72
CA LEU A 151 -3.25 -3.93 -5.43
C LEU A 151 -2.79 -4.87 -6.56
N ARG A 152 -2.91 -4.45 -7.84
CA ARG A 152 -2.42 -5.24 -8.98
C ARG A 152 -0.89 -5.35 -8.99
N ILE A 153 -0.18 -4.28 -8.65
CA ILE A 153 1.28 -4.32 -8.55
C ILE A 153 1.69 -5.26 -7.42
N LEU A 154 1.08 -5.17 -6.23
CA LEU A 154 1.34 -6.08 -5.13
C LEU A 154 1.08 -7.56 -5.51
N SER A 155 -0.03 -7.82 -6.21
CA SER A 155 -0.35 -9.17 -6.72
C SER A 155 0.73 -9.70 -7.66
N THR A 156 1.16 -8.85 -8.59
CA THR A 156 2.19 -9.19 -9.58
C THR A 156 3.55 -9.39 -8.92
N ALA A 157 3.92 -8.54 -7.98
CA ALA A 157 5.14 -8.68 -7.20
C ALA A 157 5.17 -10.02 -6.44
N MET A 158 4.07 -10.38 -5.77
CA MET A 158 3.91 -11.66 -5.11
C MET A 158 3.98 -12.87 -6.08
N GLU A 159 3.48 -12.72 -7.31
CA GLU A 159 3.56 -13.77 -8.33
C GLU A 159 5.00 -14.00 -8.77
N ILE A 160 5.74 -12.93 -9.03
CA ILE A 160 7.15 -13.01 -9.42
C ILE A 160 7.99 -13.53 -8.26
N ALA A 161 7.74 -13.06 -7.04
CA ALA A 161 8.44 -13.50 -5.83
C ALA A 161 8.36 -15.02 -5.58
N ALA A 162 7.37 -15.71 -6.16
CA ALA A 162 7.29 -17.17 -6.08
C ALA A 162 8.46 -17.90 -6.78
N GLY A 163 9.19 -17.22 -7.66
CA GLY A 163 10.39 -17.75 -8.33
C GLY A 163 11.69 -17.52 -7.55
N PHE A 164 11.63 -16.82 -6.42
CA PHE A 164 12.78 -16.49 -5.57
C PHE A 164 12.67 -17.25 -4.24
N GLY A 165 13.79 -17.39 -3.55
CA GLY A 165 13.81 -17.97 -2.21
C GLY A 165 13.12 -17.11 -1.16
N ASP A 166 13.09 -17.59 0.08
CA ASP A 166 12.51 -16.86 1.22
C ASP A 166 13.47 -15.80 1.81
N ALA A 167 14.68 -15.67 1.27
CA ALA A 167 15.63 -14.64 1.67
C ALA A 167 15.09 -13.26 1.29
N ILE A 168 15.17 -12.34 2.22
CA ILE A 168 14.75 -10.95 2.02
C ILE A 168 16.00 -10.09 2.14
N MET A 169 16.16 -9.13 1.23
CA MET A 169 17.32 -8.23 1.15
C MET A 169 18.64 -8.98 0.83
N ASP A 170 18.57 -10.00 -0.01
CA ASP A 170 19.73 -10.53 -0.69
C ASP A 170 19.94 -9.72 -1.98
N ASP A 171 21.09 -9.05 -2.13
CA ASP A 171 21.33 -8.09 -3.21
C ASP A 171 21.14 -8.70 -4.61
N GLU A 172 21.56 -9.97 -4.83
CA GLU A 172 21.39 -10.63 -6.14
C GLU A 172 19.93 -10.95 -6.44
N ASP A 173 19.18 -11.40 -5.44
CA ASP A 173 17.76 -11.69 -5.56
C ASP A 173 16.95 -10.39 -5.73
N GLU A 174 17.33 -9.30 -5.05
CA GLU A 174 16.69 -8.00 -5.18
C GLU A 174 16.80 -7.46 -6.61
N ASP A 175 18.00 -7.39 -7.18
CA ASP A 175 18.24 -6.89 -8.53
C ASP A 175 17.47 -7.73 -9.57
N SER A 176 17.59 -9.05 -9.50
CA SER A 176 16.90 -9.99 -10.39
C SER A 176 15.38 -9.88 -10.27
N PHE A 177 14.85 -9.68 -9.07
CA PHE A 177 13.43 -9.47 -8.82
C PHE A 177 12.94 -8.15 -9.44
N ARG A 178 13.69 -7.05 -9.25
CA ARG A 178 13.35 -5.74 -9.81
C ARG A 178 13.37 -5.77 -11.34
N GLU A 179 14.36 -6.43 -11.95
CA GLU A 179 14.42 -6.65 -13.41
C GLU A 179 13.21 -7.42 -13.94
N ALA A 180 12.74 -8.43 -13.22
CA ALA A 180 11.55 -9.20 -13.60
C ALA A 180 10.25 -8.41 -13.37
N LEU A 181 10.18 -7.61 -12.32
CA LEU A 181 8.99 -6.84 -11.94
C LEU A 181 8.76 -5.62 -12.84
N GLY A 182 9.82 -4.87 -13.17
CA GLY A 182 9.72 -3.61 -13.90
C GLY A 182 8.87 -3.65 -15.17
N PRO A 183 9.08 -4.60 -16.10
CA PRO A 183 8.26 -4.72 -17.31
C PRO A 183 6.76 -4.96 -17.03
N LYS A 184 6.44 -5.67 -15.94
CA LYS A 184 5.05 -5.93 -15.54
C LYS A 184 4.40 -4.69 -14.92
N VAL A 185 5.12 -3.98 -14.05
CA VAL A 185 4.65 -2.69 -13.51
C VAL A 185 4.44 -1.69 -14.64
N LYS A 186 5.30 -1.65 -15.67
CA LYS A 186 5.12 -0.78 -16.83
C LYS A 186 3.78 -0.99 -17.54
N VAL A 187 3.33 -2.23 -17.63
CA VAL A 187 2.02 -2.58 -18.25
C VAL A 187 0.86 -2.16 -17.36
N ILE A 188 0.99 -2.33 -16.03
CA ILE A 188 -0.05 -1.97 -15.06
C ILE A 188 -0.10 -0.45 -14.90
N ASP A 189 1.06 0.18 -14.66
CA ASP A 189 1.19 1.59 -14.33
C ASP A 189 2.57 2.13 -14.75
N ALA A 190 2.63 2.67 -15.96
CA ALA A 190 3.88 3.22 -16.48
C ALA A 190 4.36 4.48 -15.71
N ALA A 191 3.48 5.19 -15.02
CA ALA A 191 3.85 6.34 -14.20
C ALA A 191 4.53 5.90 -12.90
N ALA A 192 4.00 4.87 -12.25
CA ALA A 192 4.60 4.27 -11.05
C ALA A 192 6.00 3.71 -11.34
N LEU A 193 6.19 3.03 -12.49
CA LEU A 193 7.52 2.58 -12.87
C LEU A 193 8.51 3.75 -13.04
N ARG A 194 8.10 4.82 -13.76
CA ARG A 194 8.98 5.99 -13.95
C ARG A 194 9.32 6.72 -12.66
N ALA A 195 8.52 6.58 -11.63
CA ALA A 195 8.78 7.17 -10.31
C ALA A 195 9.93 6.47 -9.55
N GLY A 196 10.30 5.24 -9.93
CA GLY A 196 11.50 4.57 -9.45
C GLY A 196 11.35 3.71 -8.20
N HIS A 197 10.15 3.62 -7.61
CA HIS A 197 9.96 2.77 -6.43
C HIS A 197 10.09 1.26 -6.74
N TRP A 198 9.69 0.84 -7.94
CA TRP A 198 9.68 -0.56 -8.36
C TRP A 198 10.89 -0.97 -9.23
N THR A 199 11.91 -0.11 -9.34
CA THR A 199 13.13 -0.34 -10.15
C THR A 199 14.35 -0.46 -9.29
#